data_368ea21dad837de2351cefdcdb295d3f
#
_entry.id   368ea21dad837de2351cefdcdb295d3f
#
_cell.length_a   1.000
_cell.length_b   1.000
_cell.length_c   1.000
_cell.angle_alpha   90.00
_cell.angle_beta   90.00
_cell.angle_gamma   90.00
#
_symmetry.space_group_name_H-M   'P 1'
#
loop_
_entity.id
_entity.type
_entity.pdbx_description
1 polymer ?
#
loop_
_entity_poly.entity_id
_entity_poly.type
_entity_poly.pdbx_seq_one_letter_code
_entity_poly.pdbx_strand_id
1 'polypeptide(L)'
;QTPVTRETTAVTPTTQQPTGPDRDTVLTILWAAGGIACLAWGAISYLRLRLRIADAILIEKNVYETDQIDSPFVCGFFRPRIYLPVGLAEPDRRYVLLHEQAHIRRRDYLTKPLAYVALCFHWFNPVLWLAYHLFGRDIETATDQAVIRSFGRTDTAGYAAALLHLGHKPSFPQAVPLAFGEENPNHRIRSVLS
;
A
#
# COMPACT_ATOMS: atom_id res chain seq x y z
N GLN A 1 -89.45 10.64 9.55
CA GLN A 1 -88.18 11.04 8.84
C GLN A 1 -87.18 11.47 9.89
N THR A 2 -86.11 10.64 10.15
CA THR A 2 -85.03 10.94 11.05
C THR A 2 -83.82 11.50 10.26
N PRO A 3 -83.23 12.61 10.66
CA PRO A 3 -82.09 13.14 9.96
C PRO A 3 -80.84 12.30 10.27
N VAL A 4 -80.15 11.84 9.24
CA VAL A 4 -78.87 11.17 9.32
C VAL A 4 -77.77 12.25 9.50
N THR A 5 -77.22 12.29 10.69
CA THR A 5 -76.09 13.16 11.01
C THR A 5 -74.82 12.51 10.45
N ARG A 6 -74.21 13.12 9.41
CA ARG A 6 -72.87 12.72 8.91
C ARG A 6 -71.86 13.27 9.88
N GLU A 7 -71.19 12.38 10.63
CA GLU A 7 -69.92 12.69 11.34
C GLU A 7 -68.83 12.84 10.31
N THR A 8 -68.33 14.06 10.16
CA THR A 8 -67.12 14.37 9.39
C THR A 8 -65.95 14.10 10.30
N THR A 9 -65.30 12.93 10.15
CA THR A 9 -64.02 12.64 10.80
C THR A 9 -62.96 13.57 10.26
N ALA A 10 -62.56 14.58 11.01
CA ALA A 10 -61.43 15.45 10.71
C ALA A 10 -60.16 14.64 10.81
N VAL A 11 -59.52 14.34 9.67
CA VAL A 11 -58.19 13.77 9.59
C VAL A 11 -57.20 14.87 10.01
N THR A 12 -56.73 14.78 11.23
CA THR A 12 -55.67 15.65 11.74
C THR A 12 -54.37 15.33 10.95
N PRO A 13 -53.74 16.28 10.24
CA PRO A 13 -52.47 16.02 9.59
C PRO A 13 -51.44 15.75 10.68
N THR A 14 -50.90 14.53 10.72
CA THR A 14 -49.79 14.18 11.56
C THR A 14 -48.59 14.99 11.07
N THR A 15 -48.24 16.05 11.77
CA THR A 15 -47.01 16.81 11.58
C THR A 15 -45.85 15.88 11.93
N GLN A 16 -45.24 15.29 10.92
CA GLN A 16 -43.96 14.58 11.09
C GLN A 16 -42.92 15.61 11.55
N GLN A 17 -42.60 15.56 12.82
CA GLN A 17 -41.49 16.31 13.37
C GLN A 17 -40.23 15.84 12.65
N PRO A 18 -39.34 16.73 12.20
CA PRO A 18 -38.06 16.33 11.61
C PRO A 18 -37.26 15.59 12.68
N THR A 19 -37.25 14.28 12.60
CA THR A 19 -36.38 13.45 13.42
C THR A 19 -34.96 13.75 12.96
N GLY A 20 -34.07 14.08 13.90
CA GLY A 20 -32.61 14.21 13.60
C GLY A 20 -32.08 12.97 12.88
N PRO A 21 -30.85 13.02 12.36
CA PRO A 21 -30.30 11.91 11.58
C PRO A 21 -30.41 10.61 12.39
N ASP A 22 -30.99 9.60 11.76
CA ASP A 22 -31.12 8.26 12.33
C ASP A 22 -29.72 7.67 12.64
N ARG A 23 -29.62 6.80 13.66
CA ARG A 23 -28.36 6.18 14.08
C ARG A 23 -27.63 5.54 12.91
N ASP A 24 -28.37 4.87 12.03
CA ASP A 24 -27.82 4.20 10.85
C ASP A 24 -27.21 5.19 9.87
N THR A 25 -27.85 6.34 9.70
CA THR A 25 -27.32 7.45 8.89
C THR A 25 -26.00 7.99 9.49
N VAL A 26 -25.96 8.20 10.81
CA VAL A 26 -24.73 8.68 11.48
C VAL A 26 -23.59 7.68 11.36
N LEU A 27 -23.87 6.39 11.58
CA LEU A 27 -22.87 5.32 11.44
C LEU A 27 -22.36 5.19 10.02
N THR A 28 -23.25 5.30 9.03
CA THR A 28 -22.88 5.26 7.60
C THR A 28 -21.97 6.44 7.23
N ILE A 29 -22.31 7.64 7.69
CA ILE A 29 -21.48 8.83 7.45
C ILE A 29 -20.11 8.68 8.11
N LEU A 30 -20.04 8.20 9.34
CA LEU A 30 -18.79 7.99 10.06
C LEU A 30 -17.92 6.95 9.34
N TRP A 31 -18.51 5.83 8.92
CA TRP A 31 -17.84 4.79 8.15
C TRP A 31 -17.27 5.34 6.82
N ALA A 32 -18.11 6.05 6.06
CA ALA A 32 -17.70 6.64 4.79
C ALA A 32 -16.59 7.69 4.97
N ALA A 33 -16.72 8.57 5.97
CA ALA A 33 -15.72 9.59 6.27
C ALA A 33 -14.35 8.98 6.62
N GLY A 34 -14.32 7.93 7.44
CA GLY A 34 -13.07 7.23 7.77
C GLY A 34 -12.45 6.53 6.55
N GLY A 35 -13.25 5.87 5.72
CA GLY A 35 -12.78 5.26 4.46
C GLY A 35 -12.22 6.29 3.49
N ILE A 36 -12.91 7.41 3.30
CA ILE A 36 -12.45 8.53 2.45
C ILE A 36 -11.16 9.13 3.02
N ALA A 37 -11.05 9.32 4.32
CA ALA A 37 -9.83 9.83 4.95
C ALA A 37 -8.63 8.90 4.71
N CYS A 38 -8.82 7.56 4.85
CA CYS A 38 -7.78 6.59 4.53
C CYS A 38 -7.37 6.63 3.05
N LEU A 39 -8.32 6.66 2.13
CA LEU A 39 -8.03 6.76 0.70
C LEU A 39 -7.31 8.07 0.35
N ALA A 40 -7.74 9.19 0.92
CA ALA A 40 -7.10 10.48 0.74
C ALA A 40 -5.65 10.48 1.25
N TRP A 41 -5.42 9.88 2.43
CA TRP A 41 -4.07 9.69 2.96
C TRP A 41 -3.17 8.91 2.01
N GLY A 42 -3.64 7.77 1.48
CA GLY A 42 -2.91 6.97 0.50
C GLY A 42 -2.62 7.73 -0.79
N ALA A 43 -3.61 8.45 -1.32
CA ALA A 43 -3.46 9.26 -2.53
C ALA A 43 -2.46 10.41 -2.34
N ILE A 44 -2.55 11.14 -1.23
CA ILE A 44 -1.61 12.22 -0.89
C ILE A 44 -0.19 11.68 -0.72
N SER A 45 -0.05 10.55 -0.03
CA SER A 45 1.24 9.89 0.17
C SER A 45 1.87 9.47 -1.16
N TYR A 46 1.09 8.85 -2.06
CA TYR A 46 1.53 8.50 -3.39
C TYR A 46 1.92 9.73 -4.23
N LEU A 47 1.12 10.80 -4.17
CA LEU A 47 1.42 12.02 -4.90
C LEU A 47 2.72 12.68 -4.40
N ARG A 48 2.92 12.74 -3.08
CA ARG A 48 4.18 13.24 -2.48
C ARG A 48 5.38 12.43 -2.95
N LEU A 49 5.26 11.09 -2.98
CA LEU A 49 6.30 10.23 -3.52
C LEU A 49 6.58 10.55 -4.99
N ARG A 50 5.53 10.66 -5.81
CA ARG A 50 5.66 11.02 -7.24
C ARG A 50 6.36 12.37 -7.46
N LEU A 51 6.07 13.36 -6.62
CA LEU A 51 6.73 14.66 -6.69
C LEU A 51 8.22 14.57 -6.31
N ARG A 52 8.58 13.76 -5.32
CA ARG A 52 9.98 13.56 -4.93
C ARG A 52 10.82 12.91 -6.04
N ILE A 53 10.25 11.95 -6.76
CA ILE A 53 10.95 11.22 -7.81
C ILE A 53 10.78 11.87 -9.20
N ALA A 54 10.23 13.08 -9.27
CA ALA A 54 9.98 13.76 -10.55
C ALA A 54 11.29 14.08 -11.30
N ASP A 55 12.35 14.38 -10.57
CA ASP A 55 13.68 14.73 -11.11
C ASP A 55 14.60 13.51 -11.31
N ALA A 56 14.05 12.28 -11.18
CA ALA A 56 14.84 11.07 -11.36
C ALA A 56 15.35 10.92 -12.79
N ILE A 57 16.62 10.57 -12.93
CA ILE A 57 17.31 10.44 -14.22
C ILE A 57 17.15 9.01 -14.75
N LEU A 58 16.74 8.87 -15.99
CA LEU A 58 16.66 7.57 -16.67
C LEU A 58 18.08 7.08 -16.99
N ILE A 59 18.45 5.92 -16.42
CA ILE A 59 19.76 5.29 -16.65
C ILE A 59 19.65 4.20 -17.70
N GLU A 60 18.65 3.32 -17.58
CA GLU A 60 18.47 2.19 -18.49
C GLU A 60 16.99 1.78 -18.58
N LYS A 61 16.46 1.62 -19.81
CA LYS A 61 15.07 1.17 -20.06
C LYS A 61 14.04 1.79 -19.10
N ASN A 62 13.68 1.07 -18.02
CA ASN A 62 12.73 1.47 -17.00
C ASN A 62 13.36 1.69 -15.61
N VAL A 63 14.68 1.85 -15.56
CA VAL A 63 15.46 2.08 -14.35
C VAL A 63 15.83 3.56 -14.25
N TYR A 64 15.47 4.16 -13.15
CA TYR A 64 15.71 5.57 -12.83
C TYR A 64 16.58 5.67 -11.58
N GLU A 65 17.42 6.69 -11.51
CA GLU A 65 18.27 6.97 -10.35
C GLU A 65 17.95 8.36 -9.80
N THR A 66 17.93 8.51 -8.48
CA THR A 66 17.66 9.76 -7.80
C THR A 66 18.35 9.79 -6.43
N ASP A 67 18.71 10.98 -5.98
CA ASP A 67 19.27 11.25 -4.65
C ASP A 67 18.19 11.49 -3.58
N GLN A 68 16.92 11.54 -3.99
CA GLN A 68 15.78 11.81 -3.11
C GLN A 68 15.24 10.57 -2.37
N ILE A 69 15.90 9.42 -2.54
CA ILE A 69 15.49 8.15 -1.93
C ILE A 69 16.70 7.43 -1.33
N ASP A 70 16.47 6.71 -0.24
CA ASP A 70 17.50 5.93 0.45
C ASP A 70 17.46 4.43 0.11
N SER A 71 16.30 3.95 -0.35
CA SER A 71 16.08 2.55 -0.71
C SER A 71 15.46 2.41 -2.11
N PRO A 72 15.78 1.32 -2.83
CA PRO A 72 15.19 1.02 -4.13
C PRO A 72 13.70 0.68 -3.99
N PHE A 73 12.91 0.94 -5.03
CA PHE A 73 11.50 0.55 -5.11
C PHE A 73 10.93 0.62 -6.52
N VAL A 74 9.77 -0.04 -6.73
CA VAL A 74 8.97 0.05 -7.96
C VAL A 74 7.82 1.03 -7.77
N CYS A 75 7.63 1.94 -8.74
CA CYS A 75 6.50 2.87 -8.78
C CYS A 75 5.87 2.94 -10.17
N GLY A 76 4.53 3.07 -10.20
CA GLY A 76 3.74 3.24 -11.43
C GLY A 76 2.75 2.12 -11.68
N PHE A 77 1.46 2.47 -11.92
CA PHE A 77 0.38 1.49 -12.14
C PHE A 77 0.39 0.86 -13.52
N PHE A 78 0.53 1.67 -14.59
CA PHE A 78 0.47 1.18 -15.97
C PHE A 78 1.83 0.87 -16.56
N ARG A 79 2.85 1.58 -16.10
CA ARG A 79 4.25 1.44 -16.54
C ARG A 79 5.12 1.41 -15.31
N PRO A 80 5.32 0.25 -14.70
CA PRO A 80 6.17 0.12 -13.51
C PRO A 80 7.62 0.50 -13.86
N ARG A 81 8.20 1.37 -13.04
CA ARG A 81 9.57 1.87 -13.15
C ARG A 81 10.31 1.55 -11.86
N ILE A 82 11.55 1.18 -11.99
CA ILE A 82 12.46 0.92 -10.88
C ILE A 82 13.19 2.22 -10.56
N TYR A 83 13.19 2.60 -9.30
CA TYR A 83 13.91 3.75 -8.80
C TYR A 83 15.02 3.27 -7.86
N LEU A 84 16.26 3.71 -8.13
CA LEU A 84 17.44 3.36 -7.36
C LEU A 84 18.03 4.61 -6.69
N PRO A 85 18.60 4.48 -5.49
CA PRO A 85 19.40 5.56 -4.90
C PRO A 85 20.71 5.72 -5.65
N VAL A 86 21.22 6.97 -5.71
CA VAL A 86 22.53 7.28 -6.29
C VAL A 86 23.64 6.57 -5.53
N GLY A 87 24.65 6.11 -6.25
CA GLY A 87 25.86 5.52 -5.67
C GLY A 87 25.73 4.05 -5.27
N LEU A 88 24.74 3.35 -5.80
CA LEU A 88 24.63 1.89 -5.63
C LEU A 88 25.64 1.19 -6.54
N ALA A 89 26.73 0.65 -5.94
CA ALA A 89 27.81 -0.02 -6.65
C ALA A 89 27.49 -1.49 -6.94
N GLU A 90 28.21 -2.05 -7.92
CA GLU A 90 28.23 -3.50 -8.13
C GLU A 90 29.01 -4.21 -6.99
N PRO A 91 28.62 -5.41 -6.52
CA PRO A 91 27.56 -6.27 -7.11
C PRO A 91 26.13 -5.99 -6.58
N ASP A 92 25.97 -5.11 -5.57
CA ASP A 92 24.69 -4.87 -4.90
C ASP A 92 23.61 -4.39 -5.88
N ARG A 93 23.98 -3.52 -6.82
CA ARG A 93 23.07 -3.01 -7.86
C ARG A 93 22.39 -4.14 -8.65
N ARG A 94 23.16 -5.17 -9.01
CA ARG A 94 22.63 -6.33 -9.76
C ARG A 94 21.56 -7.08 -8.96
N TYR A 95 21.83 -7.34 -7.67
CA TYR A 95 20.90 -8.06 -6.81
C TYR A 95 19.60 -7.27 -6.57
N VAL A 96 19.74 -5.97 -6.35
CA VAL A 96 18.62 -5.04 -6.20
C VAL A 96 17.76 -5.03 -7.46
N LEU A 97 18.36 -4.88 -8.63
CA LEU A 97 17.60 -4.88 -9.89
C LEU A 97 16.81 -6.17 -10.09
N LEU A 98 17.37 -7.31 -9.73
CA LEU A 98 16.67 -8.59 -9.83
C LEU A 98 15.51 -8.69 -8.84
N HIS A 99 15.66 -8.16 -7.64
CA HIS A 99 14.60 -8.07 -6.64
C HIS A 99 13.44 -7.18 -7.15
N GLU A 100 13.72 -5.96 -7.58
CA GLU A 100 12.71 -5.04 -8.12
C GLU A 100 12.03 -5.58 -9.39
N GLN A 101 12.78 -6.26 -10.25
CA GLN A 101 12.22 -6.96 -11.41
C GLN A 101 11.30 -8.12 -11.01
N ALA A 102 11.59 -8.81 -9.90
CA ALA A 102 10.71 -9.86 -9.38
C ALA A 102 9.38 -9.26 -8.92
N HIS A 103 9.37 -8.11 -8.23
CA HIS A 103 8.15 -7.38 -7.88
C HIS A 103 7.33 -7.01 -9.12
N ILE A 104 7.98 -6.55 -10.20
CA ILE A 104 7.29 -6.23 -11.46
C ILE A 104 6.67 -7.49 -12.08
N ARG A 105 7.41 -8.60 -12.16
CA ARG A 105 6.90 -9.87 -12.72
C ARG A 105 5.71 -10.43 -11.95
N ARG A 106 5.73 -10.29 -10.62
CA ARG A 106 4.66 -10.73 -9.71
C ARG A 106 3.48 -9.75 -9.67
N ARG A 107 3.63 -8.57 -10.28
CA ARG A 107 2.64 -7.49 -10.25
C ARG A 107 2.32 -6.96 -8.85
N ASP A 108 3.29 -6.97 -7.95
CA ASP A 108 3.13 -6.52 -6.57
C ASP A 108 2.75 -5.03 -6.51
N TYR A 109 3.15 -4.24 -7.51
CA TYR A 109 2.77 -2.84 -7.69
C TYR A 109 1.25 -2.63 -7.93
N LEU A 110 0.49 -3.69 -8.23
CA LEU A 110 -0.98 -3.69 -8.32
C LEU A 110 -1.61 -4.31 -7.08
N THR A 111 -1.08 -5.42 -6.59
CA THR A 111 -1.68 -6.16 -5.46
C THR A 111 -1.58 -5.39 -4.15
N LYS A 112 -0.47 -4.70 -3.89
CA LYS A 112 -0.31 -3.85 -2.69
C LYS A 112 -1.37 -2.72 -2.63
N PRO A 113 -1.56 -1.87 -3.67
CA PRO A 113 -2.62 -0.87 -3.67
C PRO A 113 -4.04 -1.44 -3.57
N LEU A 114 -4.32 -2.58 -4.22
CA LEU A 114 -5.63 -3.24 -4.11
C LEU A 114 -5.92 -3.67 -2.67
N ALA A 115 -4.95 -4.28 -2.00
CA ALA A 115 -5.07 -4.66 -0.59
C ALA A 115 -5.28 -3.42 0.30
N TYR A 116 -4.62 -2.30 0.00
CA TYR A 116 -4.82 -1.04 0.71
C TYR A 116 -6.24 -0.48 0.53
N VAL A 117 -6.78 -0.52 -0.69
CA VAL A 117 -8.17 -0.11 -0.95
C VAL A 117 -9.14 -0.98 -0.14
N ALA A 118 -8.95 -2.30 -0.13
CA ALA A 118 -9.76 -3.21 0.69
C ALA A 118 -9.67 -2.86 2.19
N LEU A 119 -8.48 -2.52 2.68
CA LEU A 119 -8.27 -2.04 4.04
C LEU A 119 -9.03 -0.74 4.32
N CYS A 120 -9.08 0.21 3.38
CA CYS A 120 -9.81 1.46 3.54
C CYS A 120 -11.32 1.25 3.73
N PHE A 121 -11.92 0.25 3.10
CA PHE A 121 -13.33 -0.12 3.34
C PHE A 121 -13.57 -0.66 4.75
N HIS A 122 -12.54 -1.23 5.36
CA HIS A 122 -12.61 -1.83 6.70
C HIS A 122 -11.66 -1.14 7.69
N TRP A 123 -11.45 0.15 7.51
CA TRP A 123 -10.47 0.96 8.26
C TRP A 123 -10.60 0.84 9.78
N PHE A 124 -11.80 0.58 10.28
CA PHE A 124 -12.12 0.44 11.70
C PHE A 124 -11.71 -0.92 12.30
N ASN A 125 -11.30 -1.89 11.48
CA ASN A 125 -10.98 -3.25 11.92
C ASN A 125 -9.47 -3.44 12.13
N PRO A 126 -8.96 -3.54 13.38
CA PRO A 126 -7.55 -3.68 13.67
C PRO A 126 -6.94 -4.99 13.15
N VAL A 127 -7.75 -6.05 13.01
CA VAL A 127 -7.29 -7.33 12.46
C VAL A 127 -6.88 -7.19 10.99
N LEU A 128 -7.59 -6.37 10.21
CA LEU A 128 -7.24 -6.14 8.82
C LEU A 128 -5.99 -5.27 8.67
N TRP A 129 -5.70 -4.36 9.61
CA TRP A 129 -4.41 -3.66 9.64
C TRP A 129 -3.26 -4.63 9.89
N LEU A 130 -3.42 -5.56 10.83
CA LEU A 130 -2.44 -6.62 11.06
C LEU A 130 -2.28 -7.51 9.84
N ALA A 131 -3.37 -7.97 9.24
CA ALA A 131 -3.35 -8.79 8.02
C ALA A 131 -2.65 -8.08 6.86
N TYR A 132 -2.90 -6.77 6.69
CA TYR A 132 -2.26 -5.95 5.67
C TYR A 132 -0.73 -5.84 5.91
N HIS A 133 -0.31 -5.67 7.16
CA HIS A 133 1.11 -5.67 7.51
C HIS A 133 1.76 -7.03 7.22
N LEU A 134 1.14 -8.13 7.63
CA LEU A 134 1.64 -9.49 7.36
C LEU A 134 1.67 -9.80 5.86
N PHE A 135 0.68 -9.34 5.10
CA PHE A 135 0.66 -9.45 3.64
C PHE A 135 1.87 -8.79 2.98
N GLY A 136 2.28 -7.61 3.47
CA GLY A 136 3.52 -6.96 3.02
C GLY A 136 4.73 -7.86 3.22
N ARG A 137 4.86 -8.48 4.39
CA ARG A 137 5.94 -9.43 4.72
C ARG A 137 5.97 -10.65 3.80
N ASP A 138 4.82 -11.22 3.55
CA ASP A 138 4.69 -12.40 2.68
C ASP A 138 5.11 -12.07 1.25
N ILE A 139 4.78 -10.87 0.76
CA ILE A 139 5.24 -10.38 -0.55
C ILE A 139 6.76 -10.32 -0.60
N GLU A 140 7.42 -9.71 0.40
CA GLU A 140 8.88 -9.59 0.45
C GLU A 140 9.54 -10.98 0.51
N THR A 141 9.07 -11.86 1.40
CA THR A 141 9.58 -13.23 1.52
C THR A 141 9.45 -14.01 0.21
N ALA A 142 8.30 -13.91 -0.44
CA ALA A 142 8.05 -14.60 -1.71
C ALA A 142 8.88 -14.01 -2.87
N THR A 143 9.21 -12.71 -2.81
CA THR A 143 10.09 -12.06 -3.79
C THR A 143 11.52 -12.48 -3.59
N ASP A 144 12.03 -12.51 -2.34
CA ASP A 144 13.36 -13.01 -2.02
C ASP A 144 13.54 -14.46 -2.49
N GLN A 145 12.57 -15.34 -2.23
CA GLN A 145 12.59 -16.72 -2.72
C GLN A 145 12.60 -16.82 -4.25
N ALA A 146 11.87 -15.93 -4.94
CA ALA A 146 11.88 -15.91 -6.41
C ALA A 146 13.24 -15.49 -6.96
N VAL A 147 13.92 -14.55 -6.32
CA VAL A 147 15.28 -14.10 -6.67
C VAL A 147 16.28 -15.24 -6.45
N ILE A 148 16.27 -15.88 -5.27
CA ILE A 148 17.17 -17.00 -4.94
C ILE A 148 17.01 -18.15 -5.94
N ARG A 149 15.77 -18.49 -6.31
CA ARG A 149 15.52 -19.53 -7.31
C ARG A 149 16.10 -19.18 -8.68
N SER A 150 16.22 -17.90 -9.03
CA SER A 150 16.77 -17.45 -10.31
C SER A 150 18.29 -17.57 -10.40
N PHE A 151 19.01 -17.52 -9.27
CA PHE A 151 20.48 -17.67 -9.20
C PHE A 151 20.94 -19.13 -9.05
N GLY A 152 20.06 -20.03 -8.64
CA GLY A 152 20.51 -21.30 -8.08
C GLY A 152 21.20 -21.11 -6.73
N ARG A 153 21.69 -22.19 -6.13
CA ARG A 153 22.33 -22.15 -4.79
C ARG A 153 23.68 -21.42 -4.72
N THR A 154 24.25 -21.05 -5.86
CA THR A 154 25.65 -20.58 -5.94
C THR A 154 25.86 -19.14 -5.47
N ASP A 155 24.82 -18.28 -5.49
CA ASP A 155 24.99 -16.84 -5.26
C ASP A 155 24.11 -16.29 -4.11
N THR A 156 23.54 -17.17 -3.30
CA THR A 156 22.66 -16.81 -2.17
C THR A 156 23.40 -15.96 -1.13
N ALA A 157 24.70 -16.24 -0.88
CA ALA A 157 25.50 -15.49 0.07
C ALA A 157 25.74 -14.03 -0.39
N GLY A 158 25.99 -13.84 -1.69
CA GLY A 158 26.12 -12.50 -2.28
C GLY A 158 24.82 -11.68 -2.16
N TYR A 159 23.67 -12.32 -2.44
CA TYR A 159 22.39 -11.69 -2.26
C TYR A 159 22.11 -11.30 -0.80
N ALA A 160 22.40 -12.20 0.16
CA ALA A 160 22.24 -11.91 1.59
C ALA A 160 23.15 -10.75 2.05
N ALA A 161 24.39 -10.67 1.52
CA ALA A 161 25.30 -9.56 1.80
C ALA A 161 24.74 -8.22 1.25
N ALA A 162 24.21 -8.21 0.03
CA ALA A 162 23.57 -7.03 -0.56
C ALA A 162 22.36 -6.55 0.27
N LEU A 163 21.54 -7.47 0.76
CA LEU A 163 20.43 -7.14 1.67
C LEU A 163 20.92 -6.52 2.98
N LEU A 164 22.05 -6.98 3.52
CA LEU A 164 22.68 -6.39 4.71
C LEU A 164 23.16 -4.97 4.46
N HIS A 165 23.84 -4.74 3.33
CA HIS A 165 24.37 -3.41 2.98
C HIS A 165 23.24 -2.40 2.81
N LEU A 166 22.14 -2.80 2.21
CA LEU A 166 20.95 -1.95 2.02
C LEU A 166 20.16 -1.73 3.31
N GLY A 167 20.02 -2.76 4.12
CA GLY A 167 19.24 -2.70 5.36
C GLY A 167 19.88 -1.84 6.47
N HIS A 168 21.12 -1.36 6.30
CA HIS A 168 21.75 -0.40 7.21
C HIS A 168 21.40 1.07 6.89
N LYS A 169 20.79 1.36 5.74
CA LYS A 169 20.31 2.70 5.42
C LYS A 169 18.90 2.85 6.00
N PRO A 170 18.62 3.97 6.69
CA PRO A 170 17.25 4.20 7.18
C PRO A 170 16.31 4.23 6.00
N SER A 171 15.45 3.21 5.93
CA SER A 171 14.41 3.16 4.91
C SER A 171 13.50 4.37 5.02
N PHE A 172 12.96 4.78 3.89
CA PHE A 172 11.96 5.83 3.77
C PHE A 172 10.94 5.72 4.91
N PRO A 173 10.48 6.82 5.51
CA PRO A 173 9.53 6.75 6.60
C PRO A 173 8.34 5.89 6.16
N GLN A 174 8.04 4.86 6.93
CA GLN A 174 6.94 3.89 6.78
C GLN A 174 5.54 4.54 6.65
N ALA A 175 5.50 5.86 6.50
CA ALA A 175 4.33 6.70 6.39
C ALA A 175 3.60 6.65 5.03
N VAL A 176 4.16 5.95 4.03
CA VAL A 176 3.47 5.77 2.74
C VAL A 176 2.82 4.38 2.75
N PRO A 177 1.49 4.27 2.93
CA PRO A 177 0.80 2.97 2.99
C PRO A 177 0.96 2.14 1.72
N LEU A 178 1.34 2.77 0.61
CA LEU A 178 1.53 2.16 -0.69
C LEU A 178 3.01 1.82 -1.01
N ALA A 179 3.95 2.40 -0.28
CA ALA A 179 5.37 2.07 -0.33
C ALA A 179 5.68 1.31 0.96
N PHE A 180 5.51 0.00 0.94
CA PHE A 180 6.10 -0.86 1.96
C PHE A 180 7.62 -0.78 1.77
N GLY A 181 8.22 0.16 2.47
CA GLY A 181 9.65 0.18 2.66
C GLY A 181 10.03 -0.98 3.58
N GLU A 182 11.11 -1.58 3.26
CA GLU A 182 11.83 -2.68 3.87
C GLU A 182 11.43 -2.98 5.32
N GLU A 183 10.95 -4.20 5.49
CA GLU A 183 10.94 -4.87 6.78
C GLU A 183 12.36 -5.05 7.32
N ASN A 184 12.40 -5.23 8.64
CA ASN A 184 13.60 -5.52 9.40
C ASN A 184 14.52 -6.50 8.63
N PRO A 185 15.68 -6.08 8.12
CA PRO A 185 16.55 -6.87 7.24
C PRO A 185 16.95 -8.20 7.87
N ASN A 186 17.01 -8.27 9.20
CA ASN A 186 17.35 -9.48 9.92
C ASN A 186 16.36 -10.64 9.70
N HIS A 187 15.08 -10.35 9.48
CA HIS A 187 14.08 -11.39 9.19
C HIS A 187 14.26 -11.91 7.77
N ARG A 188 14.46 -11.03 6.79
CA ARG A 188 14.69 -11.37 5.38
C ARG A 188 15.94 -12.23 5.23
N ILE A 189 17.03 -11.86 5.89
CA ILE A 189 18.30 -12.60 5.85
C ILE A 189 18.15 -14.02 6.40
N ARG A 190 17.43 -14.20 7.52
CA ARG A 190 17.14 -15.54 8.05
C ARG A 190 16.34 -16.39 7.07
N SER A 191 15.37 -15.81 6.40
CA SER A 191 14.56 -16.50 5.38
C SER A 191 15.37 -16.89 4.13
N VAL A 192 16.41 -16.11 3.79
CA VAL A 192 17.30 -16.34 2.65
C VAL A 192 18.31 -17.46 2.94
N LEU A 193 18.77 -17.58 4.19
CA LEU A 193 19.81 -18.54 4.60
C LEU A 193 19.25 -19.88 5.14
N SER A 194 17.95 -20.00 5.34
CA SER A 194 17.28 -21.24 5.76
C SER A 194 16.86 -22.08 4.56
#